data_370d0aa330f8f18988e23530c0de3685
#
_entry.id   370d0aa330f8f18988e23530c0de3685
#
_cell.length_a   1.000
_cell.length_b   1.000
_cell.length_c   1.000
_cell.angle_alpha   90.00
_cell.angle_beta   90.00
_cell.angle_gamma   90.00
#
_symmetry.space_group_name_H-M   'P 1'
#
loop_
_entity.id
_entity.type
_entity.pdbx_description
1 polymer ?
#
loop_
_entity_poly.entity_id
_entity_poly.type
_entity_poly.pdbx_seq_one_letter_code
_entity_poly.pdbx_strand_id
1 'polypeptide(L)'
;MVVNQLIIKLKDTIVMEITKDKITEIFCIIDEFCQEYDKEIARMSICEPDGRKHRNRKWTMSRSEIMTILICFHFNTFRNFKHYYLFYVKMHLCDLFPKQLSYNRFVELESRVSVEMMLFLQLFCFGRCTGISFIDSTCIPVCHNKRITRNKVFRGYAERGKSTMGWYFGFKLHLICNERGELLNFMLTKANVDDRNIDVFNRLSDNVFGKLF
;
A
#
# COMPACT_ATOMS: atom_id res chain seq x y z
N MET A 1 -0.41 19.88 -7.65
CA MET A 1 0.70 20.06 -8.63
C MET A 1 2.07 19.73 -8.03
N VAL A 2 2.40 20.17 -6.82
CA VAL A 2 3.69 19.93 -6.13
C VAL A 2 3.94 18.44 -5.85
N VAL A 3 2.93 17.69 -5.40
CA VAL A 3 3.06 16.27 -5.00
C VAL A 3 3.37 15.35 -6.19
N ASN A 4 2.77 15.59 -7.37
CA ASN A 4 3.10 14.81 -8.57
C ASN A 4 4.53 15.06 -9.07
N GLN A 5 5.05 16.27 -8.92
CA GLN A 5 6.47 16.54 -9.20
C GLN A 5 7.41 15.85 -8.20
N LEU A 6 6.95 15.68 -6.96
CA LEU A 6 7.71 14.97 -5.93
C LEU A 6 7.81 13.47 -6.22
N ILE A 7 6.70 12.84 -6.64
CA ILE A 7 6.65 11.42 -7.00
C ILE A 7 7.48 11.13 -8.25
N ILE A 8 7.47 12.03 -9.23
CA ILE A 8 8.32 11.93 -10.43
C ILE A 8 9.80 12.07 -10.04
N LYS A 9 10.16 13.03 -9.19
CA LYS A 9 11.51 13.15 -8.64
C LYS A 9 11.94 11.95 -7.79
N LEU A 10 11.00 11.28 -7.10
CA LEU A 10 11.27 10.05 -6.36
C LEU A 10 11.62 8.87 -7.28
N LYS A 11 11.07 8.83 -8.51
CA LYS A 11 11.37 7.77 -9.50
C LYS A 11 12.78 7.89 -10.10
N ASP A 12 13.32 9.09 -10.20
CA ASP A 12 14.67 9.31 -10.77
C ASP A 12 15.80 8.93 -9.78
N THR A 13 15.45 8.55 -8.53
CA THR A 13 16.42 8.25 -7.47
C THR A 13 16.60 6.73 -7.22
N ILE A 14 16.41 5.90 -8.23
CA ILE A 14 16.33 4.41 -8.11
C ILE A 14 17.64 3.71 -7.65
N VAL A 15 18.72 4.41 -7.40
CA VAL A 15 20.01 3.78 -6.99
C VAL A 15 20.65 4.41 -5.75
N MET A 16 20.03 5.38 -5.09
CA MET A 16 20.60 5.98 -3.87
C MET A 16 19.82 5.60 -2.64
N GLU A 17 20.54 5.23 -1.59
CA GLU A 17 20.02 5.07 -0.23
C GLU A 17 19.22 6.32 0.15
N ILE A 18 17.98 6.15 0.62
CA ILE A 18 17.09 7.27 0.95
C ILE A 18 17.71 8.13 2.07
N THR A 19 17.84 9.42 1.82
CA THR A 19 18.42 10.37 2.81
C THR A 19 17.42 10.68 3.92
N LYS A 20 17.93 11.10 5.10
CA LYS A 20 17.07 11.50 6.23
C LYS A 20 16.18 12.70 5.88
N ASP A 21 16.67 13.63 5.08
CA ASP A 21 15.87 14.77 4.61
C ASP A 21 14.70 14.32 3.76
N LYS A 22 14.93 13.32 2.92
CA LYS A 22 13.86 12.74 2.08
C LYS A 22 12.82 11.98 2.90
N ILE A 23 13.27 11.27 3.95
CA ILE A 23 12.36 10.61 4.90
C ILE A 23 11.50 11.65 5.63
N THR A 24 12.09 12.78 6.02
CA THR A 24 11.37 13.88 6.69
C THR A 24 10.35 14.53 5.73
N GLU A 25 10.73 14.75 4.48
CA GLU A 25 9.81 15.27 3.46
C GLU A 25 8.59 14.34 3.24
N ILE A 26 8.84 13.03 3.13
CA ILE A 26 7.77 12.03 3.02
C ILE A 26 6.89 12.04 4.27
N PHE A 27 7.50 12.14 5.47
CA PHE A 27 6.76 12.21 6.72
C PHE A 27 5.84 13.43 6.76
N CYS A 28 6.32 14.61 6.38
CA CYS A 28 5.50 15.83 6.38
C CYS A 28 4.26 15.68 5.48
N ILE A 29 4.42 15.13 4.28
CA ILE A 29 3.30 14.91 3.34
C ILE A 29 2.27 13.94 3.94
N ILE A 30 2.74 12.86 4.56
CA ILE A 30 1.87 11.86 5.18
C ILE A 30 1.19 12.42 6.43
N ASP A 31 1.88 13.25 7.20
CA ASP A 31 1.33 13.84 8.41
C ASP A 31 0.23 14.86 8.09
N GLU A 32 0.43 15.71 7.09
CA GLU A 32 -0.60 16.60 6.57
C GLU A 32 -1.84 15.80 6.10
N PHE A 33 -1.63 14.72 5.35
CA PHE A 33 -2.72 13.85 4.95
C PHE A 33 -3.47 13.26 6.15
N CYS A 34 -2.76 12.73 7.15
CA CYS A 34 -3.37 12.14 8.35
C CYS A 34 -4.17 13.18 9.14
N GLN A 35 -3.70 14.42 9.22
CA GLN A 35 -4.43 15.51 9.88
C GLN A 35 -5.73 15.88 9.14
N GLU A 36 -5.68 15.98 7.80
CA GLU A 36 -6.88 16.23 7.00
C GLU A 36 -7.87 15.06 7.06
N TYR A 37 -7.36 13.82 6.99
CA TYR A 37 -8.16 12.61 7.16
C TYR A 37 -8.93 12.62 8.49
N ASP A 38 -8.26 12.97 9.60
CA ASP A 38 -8.90 13.06 10.92
C ASP A 38 -10.00 14.13 10.99
N LYS A 39 -9.78 15.29 10.34
CA LYS A 39 -10.79 16.35 10.25
C LYS A 39 -12.02 15.87 9.47
N GLU A 40 -11.82 15.18 8.35
CA GLU A 40 -12.93 14.66 7.55
C GLU A 40 -13.70 13.55 8.28
N ILE A 41 -13.01 12.63 8.94
CA ILE A 41 -13.67 11.61 9.78
C ILE A 41 -14.45 12.26 10.92
N ALA A 42 -13.89 13.28 11.58
CA ALA A 42 -14.59 13.99 12.64
C ALA A 42 -15.86 14.74 12.13
N ARG A 43 -15.81 15.26 10.89
CA ARG A 43 -16.99 15.89 10.25
C ARG A 43 -18.06 14.84 9.88
N MET A 44 -17.63 13.65 9.43
CA MET A 44 -18.55 12.57 9.04
C MET A 44 -19.08 11.79 10.24
N SER A 45 -18.41 11.83 11.40
CA SER A 45 -18.86 11.18 12.63
C SER A 45 -20.09 11.88 13.18
N ILE A 46 -21.22 11.64 12.55
CA ILE A 46 -22.54 11.85 13.14
C ILE A 46 -22.62 10.84 14.30
N CYS A 47 -22.82 11.35 15.51
CA CYS A 47 -23.00 10.63 16.77
C CYS A 47 -23.21 9.12 16.62
N GLU A 48 -22.27 8.32 17.11
CA GLU A 48 -22.52 6.89 17.25
C GLU A 48 -23.75 6.69 18.15
N PRO A 49 -24.75 5.90 17.70
CA PRO A 49 -26.02 5.75 18.42
C PRO A 49 -25.87 5.13 19.81
N ASP A 50 -24.73 4.55 20.12
CA ASP A 50 -24.54 3.66 21.28
C ASP A 50 -23.99 4.35 22.54
N GLY A 51 -23.59 5.62 22.50
CA GLY A 51 -23.11 6.38 23.66
C GLY A 51 -21.90 5.77 24.40
N ARG A 52 -21.32 4.70 23.89
CA ARG A 52 -20.18 4.00 24.52
C ARG A 52 -18.90 4.75 24.23
N LYS A 53 -18.31 5.34 25.25
CA LYS A 53 -16.97 5.96 25.17
C LYS A 53 -15.93 4.87 24.93
N HIS A 54 -15.50 4.69 23.70
CA HIS A 54 -14.32 3.88 23.41
C HIS A 54 -13.07 4.54 24.00
N ARG A 55 -12.28 3.76 24.76
CA ARG A 55 -11.04 4.24 25.37
C ARG A 55 -9.98 4.43 24.27
N ASN A 56 -9.85 5.63 23.73
CA ASN A 56 -8.80 6.00 22.80
C ASN A 56 -7.45 6.07 23.54
N ARG A 57 -6.68 4.98 23.51
CA ARG A 57 -5.27 5.02 23.90
C ARG A 57 -4.47 5.75 22.84
N LYS A 58 -3.77 6.80 23.26
CA LYS A 58 -2.81 7.49 22.38
C LYS A 58 -1.76 6.48 21.90
N TRP A 59 -1.51 6.43 20.62
CA TRP A 59 -0.51 5.56 20.02
C TRP A 59 0.88 5.99 20.45
N THR A 60 1.76 5.02 20.72
CA THR A 60 3.17 5.32 21.06
C THR A 60 3.92 5.86 19.85
N MET A 61 3.66 5.30 18.67
CA MET A 61 4.14 5.74 17.36
C MET A 61 2.94 6.26 16.59
N SER A 62 3.04 7.43 15.95
CA SER A 62 1.93 8.01 15.18
C SER A 62 1.61 7.18 13.92
N ARG A 63 0.42 7.36 13.36
CA ARG A 63 0.04 6.76 12.08
C ARG A 63 0.96 7.25 10.96
N SER A 64 1.29 8.53 10.98
CA SER A 64 2.21 9.16 10.03
C SER A 64 3.59 8.50 10.07
N GLU A 65 4.15 8.23 11.27
CA GLU A 65 5.42 7.53 11.43
C GLU A 65 5.35 6.10 10.89
N ILE A 66 4.27 5.36 11.17
CA ILE A 66 4.10 3.98 10.69
C ILE A 66 4.03 3.97 9.16
N MET A 67 3.19 4.82 8.55
CA MET A 67 3.05 4.92 7.10
C MET A 67 4.37 5.33 6.43
N THR A 68 5.11 6.27 7.01
CA THR A 68 6.42 6.69 6.51
C THR A 68 7.41 5.53 6.50
N ILE A 69 7.50 4.77 7.58
CA ILE A 69 8.39 3.59 7.66
C ILE A 69 8.02 2.55 6.59
N LEU A 70 6.72 2.28 6.39
CA LEU A 70 6.25 1.34 5.36
C LEU A 70 6.60 1.81 3.94
N ILE A 71 6.39 3.08 3.63
CA ILE A 71 6.72 3.65 2.32
C ILE A 71 8.23 3.66 2.10
N CYS A 72 9.02 4.10 3.09
CA CYS A 72 10.48 4.16 2.98
C CYS A 72 11.14 2.78 2.81
N PHE A 73 10.50 1.69 3.23
CA PHE A 73 10.99 0.33 2.95
C PHE A 73 11.19 0.08 1.46
N HIS A 74 10.31 0.60 0.60
CA HIS A 74 10.34 0.38 -0.85
C HIS A 74 11.41 1.21 -1.59
N PHE A 75 12.00 2.20 -0.93
CA PHE A 75 13.11 2.99 -1.49
C PHE A 75 14.49 2.42 -1.14
N ASN A 76 14.53 1.40 -0.28
CA ASN A 76 15.74 0.76 0.14
C ASN A 76 15.94 -0.61 -0.54
N THR A 77 17.14 -1.13 -0.47
CA THR A 77 17.51 -2.43 -1.07
C THR A 77 17.18 -3.65 -0.19
N PHE A 78 16.47 -3.44 0.92
CA PHE A 78 16.14 -4.52 1.85
C PHE A 78 15.09 -5.47 1.26
N ARG A 79 15.41 -6.76 1.21
CA ARG A 79 14.50 -7.81 0.74
C ARG A 79 13.44 -8.22 1.77
N ASN A 80 13.68 -7.92 3.05
CA ASN A 80 12.85 -8.40 4.16
C ASN A 80 12.53 -7.23 5.09
N PHE A 81 11.23 -6.96 5.28
CA PHE A 81 10.77 -5.86 6.13
C PHE A 81 11.24 -5.99 7.59
N LYS A 82 11.26 -7.21 8.16
CA LYS A 82 11.74 -7.42 9.52
C LYS A 82 13.21 -7.00 9.68
N HIS A 83 14.05 -7.35 8.69
CA HIS A 83 15.47 -6.95 8.68
C HIS A 83 15.61 -5.43 8.56
N TYR A 84 14.86 -4.79 7.63
CA TYR A 84 14.80 -3.35 7.49
C TYR A 84 14.43 -2.66 8.81
N TYR A 85 13.32 -3.10 9.44
CA TYR A 85 12.84 -2.50 10.68
C TYR A 85 13.85 -2.64 11.83
N LEU A 86 14.38 -3.85 12.05
CA LEU A 86 15.26 -4.12 13.20
C LEU A 86 16.66 -3.52 13.05
N PHE A 87 17.22 -3.49 11.85
CA PHE A 87 18.61 -3.07 11.63
C PHE A 87 18.72 -1.65 11.08
N TYR A 88 17.82 -1.21 10.23
CA TYR A 88 17.90 0.11 9.66
C TYR A 88 17.06 1.13 10.47
N VAL A 89 15.76 0.90 10.61
CA VAL A 89 14.89 1.85 11.34
C VAL A 89 15.33 2.00 12.79
N LYS A 90 15.56 0.89 13.51
CA LYS A 90 15.91 0.94 14.94
C LYS A 90 17.31 1.45 15.21
N MET A 91 18.28 1.22 14.34
CA MET A 91 19.69 1.56 14.59
C MET A 91 20.12 2.87 13.92
N HIS A 92 19.59 3.19 12.74
CA HIS A 92 20.03 4.33 11.94
C HIS A 92 19.02 5.48 11.88
N LEU A 93 17.74 5.22 12.18
CA LEU A 93 16.67 6.22 12.15
C LEU A 93 16.08 6.49 13.55
N CYS A 94 16.80 6.17 14.62
CA CYS A 94 16.34 6.38 15.99
C CYS A 94 16.15 7.87 16.34
N ASP A 95 16.87 8.76 15.70
CA ASP A 95 16.71 10.21 15.81
C ASP A 95 15.41 10.72 15.17
N LEU A 96 15.00 10.15 14.02
CA LEU A 96 13.73 10.49 13.36
C LEU A 96 12.53 9.80 14.01
N PHE A 97 12.72 8.60 14.55
CA PHE A 97 11.66 7.79 15.19
C PHE A 97 12.05 7.43 16.63
N PRO A 98 11.99 8.38 17.59
CA PRO A 98 12.49 8.16 18.95
C PRO A 98 11.66 7.17 19.78
N LYS A 99 10.37 7.01 19.48
CA LYS A 99 9.44 6.12 20.20
C LYS A 99 9.20 4.82 19.45
N GLN A 100 10.26 4.05 19.28
CA GLN A 100 10.20 2.81 18.52
C GLN A 100 9.47 1.69 19.27
N LEU A 101 8.72 0.91 18.49
CA LEU A 101 7.97 -0.26 18.97
C LEU A 101 8.78 -1.56 18.82
N SER A 102 8.35 -2.63 19.49
CA SER A 102 8.79 -3.97 19.11
C SER A 102 8.29 -4.32 17.70
N TYR A 103 9.02 -5.15 16.98
CA TYR A 103 8.61 -5.55 15.63
C TYR A 103 7.18 -6.14 15.57
N ASN A 104 6.85 -7.02 16.50
CA ASN A 104 5.51 -7.64 16.55
C ASN A 104 4.43 -6.58 16.76
N ARG A 105 4.69 -5.60 17.65
CA ARG A 105 3.73 -4.53 17.89
C ARG A 105 3.59 -3.59 16.68
N PHE A 106 4.67 -3.35 15.95
CA PHE A 106 4.64 -2.59 14.70
C PHE A 106 3.74 -3.27 13.67
N VAL A 107 3.93 -4.57 13.45
CA VAL A 107 3.11 -5.36 12.49
C VAL A 107 1.61 -5.38 12.88
N GLU A 108 1.30 -5.43 14.18
CA GLU A 108 -0.10 -5.29 14.63
C GLU A 108 -0.71 -3.92 14.26
N LEU A 109 0.09 -2.85 14.32
CA LEU A 109 -0.38 -1.50 13.99
C LEU A 109 -0.42 -1.26 12.49
N GLU A 110 0.41 -1.93 11.69
CA GLU A 110 0.38 -1.87 10.24
C GLU A 110 -1.02 -2.19 9.68
N SER A 111 -1.68 -3.22 10.21
CA SER A 111 -3.04 -3.57 9.79
C SER A 111 -4.08 -2.47 10.08
N ARG A 112 -3.81 -1.61 11.07
CA ARG A 112 -4.72 -0.53 11.45
C ARG A 112 -4.61 0.71 10.57
N VAL A 113 -3.46 0.91 9.92
CA VAL A 113 -3.24 2.04 8.99
C VAL A 113 -3.49 1.65 7.53
N SER A 114 -4.00 0.44 7.28
CA SER A 114 -4.19 -0.07 5.92
C SER A 114 -5.21 0.75 5.11
N VAL A 115 -6.27 1.26 5.75
CA VAL A 115 -7.29 2.08 5.09
C VAL A 115 -6.72 3.44 4.73
N GLU A 116 -6.04 4.10 5.67
CA GLU A 116 -5.37 5.38 5.43
C GLU A 116 -4.30 5.24 4.33
N MET A 117 -3.52 4.15 4.36
CA MET A 117 -2.52 3.87 3.33
C MET A 117 -3.15 3.70 1.94
N MET A 118 -4.29 3.01 1.85
CA MET A 118 -5.02 2.84 0.60
C MET A 118 -5.53 4.18 0.07
N LEU A 119 -6.12 5.01 0.92
CA LEU A 119 -6.61 6.34 0.55
C LEU A 119 -5.45 7.26 0.14
N PHE A 120 -4.34 7.22 0.87
CA PHE A 120 -3.14 7.96 0.50
C PHE A 120 -2.63 7.56 -0.89
N LEU A 121 -2.56 6.25 -1.18
CA LEU A 121 -2.17 5.74 -2.49
C LEU A 121 -3.10 6.27 -3.60
N GLN A 122 -4.42 6.22 -3.38
CA GLN A 122 -5.40 6.67 -4.38
C GLN A 122 -5.35 8.18 -4.62
N LEU A 123 -5.19 8.98 -3.57
CA LEU A 123 -5.24 10.45 -3.66
C LEU A 123 -3.92 11.06 -4.15
N PHE A 124 -2.78 10.47 -3.80
CA PHE A 124 -1.47 11.08 -4.01
C PHE A 124 -0.56 10.33 -4.98
N CYS A 125 -0.77 9.01 -5.16
CA CYS A 125 0.14 8.17 -5.93
C CYS A 125 -0.42 7.76 -7.30
N PHE A 126 -1.72 7.90 -7.55
CA PHE A 126 -2.28 7.61 -8.86
C PHE A 126 -1.93 8.68 -9.89
N GLY A 127 -1.55 8.23 -11.07
CA GLY A 127 -1.32 9.08 -12.23
C GLY A 127 -2.61 9.54 -12.89
N ARG A 128 -2.47 10.26 -13.99
CA ARG A 128 -3.61 10.68 -14.82
C ARG A 128 -3.60 9.89 -16.13
N CYS A 129 -4.80 9.51 -16.60
CA CYS A 129 -4.93 8.93 -17.93
C CYS A 129 -4.52 9.94 -19.00
N THR A 130 -3.66 9.52 -19.92
CA THR A 130 -3.11 10.34 -21.00
C THR A 130 -3.64 9.94 -22.37
N GLY A 131 -4.53 8.92 -22.42
CA GLY A 131 -5.10 8.37 -23.64
C GLY A 131 -4.41 7.09 -24.13
N ILE A 132 -3.28 6.72 -23.52
CA ILE A 132 -2.61 5.42 -23.77
C ILE A 132 -2.39 4.76 -22.43
N SER A 133 -2.93 3.56 -22.26
CA SER A 133 -2.84 2.80 -21.03
C SER A 133 -2.50 1.34 -21.28
N PHE A 134 -1.90 0.68 -20.33
CA PHE A 134 -1.51 -0.73 -20.35
C PHE A 134 -2.15 -1.43 -19.17
N ILE A 135 -2.75 -2.59 -19.42
CA ILE A 135 -3.31 -3.47 -18.40
C ILE A 135 -2.45 -4.73 -18.29
N ASP A 136 -2.14 -5.12 -17.06
CA ASP A 136 -1.43 -6.35 -16.79
C ASP A 136 -1.90 -6.97 -15.48
N SER A 137 -1.62 -8.26 -15.30
CA SER A 137 -1.94 -8.97 -14.08
C SER A 137 -0.75 -9.77 -13.57
N THR A 138 -0.56 -9.77 -12.26
CA THR A 138 0.49 -10.56 -11.62
C THR A 138 -0.07 -11.45 -10.52
N CYS A 139 0.53 -12.62 -10.37
CA CYS A 139 0.15 -13.60 -9.35
C CYS A 139 0.79 -13.25 -8.01
N ILE A 140 0.00 -13.29 -6.94
CA ILE A 140 0.48 -13.16 -5.56
C ILE A 140 0.26 -14.49 -4.83
N PRO A 141 1.23 -15.43 -4.86
CA PRO A 141 1.12 -16.69 -4.13
C PRO A 141 1.27 -16.42 -2.62
N VAL A 142 0.36 -16.96 -1.83
CA VAL A 142 0.37 -16.79 -0.36
C VAL A 142 1.09 -17.91 0.36
N CYS A 143 1.23 -19.07 -0.29
CA CYS A 143 2.03 -20.18 0.25
C CYS A 143 2.39 -21.17 -0.86
N HIS A 144 3.36 -22.02 -0.55
CA HIS A 144 3.68 -23.15 -1.43
C HIS A 144 2.51 -24.14 -1.51
N ASN A 145 2.25 -24.72 -2.70
CA ASN A 145 1.11 -25.60 -2.98
C ASN A 145 0.93 -26.75 -1.96
N LYS A 146 2.02 -27.33 -1.47
CA LYS A 146 1.99 -28.39 -0.44
C LYS A 146 1.48 -27.91 0.92
N ARG A 147 1.38 -26.60 1.14
CA ARG A 147 0.95 -25.98 2.41
C ARG A 147 -0.48 -25.43 2.41
N ILE A 148 -1.20 -25.55 1.31
CA ILE A 148 -2.55 -24.96 1.15
C ILE A 148 -3.48 -25.42 2.28
N THR A 149 -3.53 -26.71 2.59
CA THR A 149 -4.40 -27.26 3.62
C THR A 149 -4.06 -26.76 5.04
N ARG A 150 -2.81 -26.36 5.27
CA ARG A 150 -2.32 -25.82 6.55
C ARG A 150 -2.44 -24.31 6.65
N ASN A 151 -2.69 -23.60 5.51
CA ASN A 151 -2.86 -22.17 5.50
C ASN A 151 -4.24 -21.80 6.05
N LYS A 152 -4.29 -21.32 7.31
CA LYS A 152 -5.53 -20.90 7.96
C LYS A 152 -5.83 -19.43 7.72
N VAL A 153 -4.80 -18.58 7.50
CA VAL A 153 -4.91 -17.12 7.42
C VAL A 153 -5.77 -16.69 6.22
N PHE A 154 -5.54 -17.28 5.06
CA PHE A 154 -6.24 -16.92 3.82
C PHE A 154 -7.32 -17.93 3.41
N ARG A 155 -7.73 -18.81 4.33
CA ARG A 155 -8.81 -19.77 4.06
C ARG A 155 -10.13 -19.04 3.77
N GLY A 156 -10.74 -19.33 2.60
CA GLY A 156 -11.96 -18.67 2.13
C GLY A 156 -11.73 -17.35 1.38
N TYR A 157 -10.56 -16.73 1.53
CA TYR A 157 -10.18 -15.50 0.82
C TYR A 157 -9.34 -15.78 -0.42
N ALA A 158 -8.31 -16.62 -0.31
CA ALA A 158 -7.48 -17.04 -1.43
C ALA A 158 -8.03 -18.29 -2.11
N GLU A 159 -7.73 -18.43 -3.41
CA GLU A 159 -8.14 -19.58 -4.23
C GLU A 159 -6.96 -20.13 -5.04
N ARG A 160 -7.14 -21.32 -5.64
CA ARG A 160 -6.17 -21.88 -6.60
C ARG A 160 -6.38 -21.25 -7.95
N GLY A 161 -5.32 -20.74 -8.55
CA GLY A 161 -5.26 -20.23 -9.91
C GLY A 161 -4.14 -20.89 -10.70
N LYS A 162 -4.16 -20.69 -12.01
CA LYS A 162 -3.13 -21.15 -12.92
C LYS A 162 -2.47 -19.94 -13.58
N SER A 163 -1.15 -19.91 -13.58
CA SER A 163 -0.35 -18.93 -14.32
C SER A 163 0.48 -19.66 -15.39
N THR A 164 1.22 -18.91 -16.18
CA THR A 164 2.21 -19.47 -17.11
C THR A 164 3.27 -20.31 -16.41
N MET A 165 3.57 -20.02 -15.13
CA MET A 165 4.53 -20.76 -14.31
C MET A 165 3.92 -21.96 -13.56
N GLY A 166 2.62 -22.22 -13.74
CA GLY A 166 1.94 -23.36 -13.12
C GLY A 166 0.85 -22.96 -12.11
N TRP A 167 0.42 -23.94 -11.32
CA TRP A 167 -0.60 -23.75 -10.30
C TRP A 167 -0.05 -23.04 -9.07
N TYR A 168 -0.82 -22.09 -8.53
CA TYR A 168 -0.53 -21.39 -7.27
C TYR A 168 -1.80 -21.21 -6.45
N PHE A 169 -1.63 -20.91 -5.16
CA PHE A 169 -2.72 -20.56 -4.26
C PHE A 169 -2.50 -19.14 -3.74
N GLY A 170 -3.45 -18.26 -3.97
CA GLY A 170 -3.28 -16.86 -3.59
C GLY A 170 -4.29 -15.93 -4.24
N PHE A 171 -3.76 -14.80 -4.68
CA PHE A 171 -4.50 -13.71 -5.31
C PHE A 171 -3.89 -13.36 -6.66
N LYS A 172 -4.63 -12.60 -7.43
CA LYS A 172 -4.16 -11.96 -8.66
C LYS A 172 -4.32 -10.45 -8.50
N LEU A 173 -3.25 -9.73 -8.76
CA LEU A 173 -3.22 -8.28 -8.77
C LEU A 173 -3.30 -7.81 -10.22
N HIS A 174 -4.36 -7.11 -10.55
CA HIS A 174 -4.57 -6.46 -11.84
C HIS A 174 -4.17 -4.99 -11.71
N LEU A 175 -3.44 -4.46 -12.68
CA LEU A 175 -2.92 -3.09 -12.69
C LEU A 175 -3.24 -2.44 -14.03
N ILE A 176 -3.56 -1.15 -14.00
CA ILE A 176 -3.54 -0.29 -15.19
C ILE A 176 -2.54 0.83 -14.95
N CYS A 177 -1.65 1.02 -15.90
CA CYS A 177 -0.66 2.10 -15.90
C CYS A 177 -0.76 2.92 -17.19
N ASN A 178 -0.37 4.19 -17.13
CA ASN A 178 -0.19 5.00 -18.33
C ASN A 178 1.18 4.72 -18.98
N GLU A 179 1.46 5.35 -20.14
CA GLU A 179 2.72 5.21 -20.87
C GLU A 179 3.95 5.70 -20.09
N ARG A 180 3.74 6.45 -19.00
CA ARG A 180 4.82 6.90 -18.09
C ARG A 180 5.08 5.91 -16.95
N GLY A 181 4.34 4.78 -16.94
CA GLY A 181 4.40 3.80 -15.86
C GLY A 181 3.76 4.27 -14.53
N GLU A 182 2.91 5.32 -14.58
CA GLU A 182 2.15 5.75 -13.41
C GLU A 182 0.92 4.88 -13.26
N LEU A 183 0.67 4.42 -12.03
CA LEU A 183 -0.50 3.60 -11.70
C LEU A 183 -1.77 4.43 -11.83
N LEU A 184 -2.72 3.97 -12.63
CA LEU A 184 -4.04 4.60 -12.80
C LEU A 184 -5.09 3.93 -11.91
N ASN A 185 -5.06 2.61 -11.84
CA ASN A 185 -5.98 1.83 -11.02
C ASN A 185 -5.39 0.45 -10.73
N PHE A 186 -5.89 -0.21 -9.69
CA PHE A 186 -5.56 -1.61 -9.41
C PHE A 186 -6.72 -2.34 -8.74
N MET A 187 -6.72 -3.65 -8.87
CA MET A 187 -7.67 -4.53 -8.21
C MET A 187 -7.02 -5.83 -7.78
N LEU A 188 -7.34 -6.27 -6.58
CA LEU A 188 -6.95 -7.58 -6.08
C LEU A 188 -8.12 -8.55 -6.20
N THR A 189 -7.94 -9.66 -6.91
CA THR A 189 -8.93 -10.73 -7.04
C THR A 189 -8.41 -12.04 -6.49
N LYS A 190 -9.31 -13.02 -6.32
CA LYS A 190 -8.89 -14.40 -6.07
C LYS A 190 -8.15 -14.96 -7.28
N ALA A 191 -7.20 -15.87 -7.05
CA ALA A 191 -6.34 -16.41 -8.12
C ALA A 191 -7.08 -17.13 -9.26
N ASN A 192 -8.31 -17.60 -9.02
CA ASN A 192 -9.14 -18.30 -10.01
C ASN A 192 -9.93 -17.35 -10.93
N VAL A 193 -9.89 -16.05 -10.70
CA VAL A 193 -10.57 -15.07 -11.56
C VAL A 193 -9.77 -14.92 -12.86
N ASP A 194 -10.47 -15.01 -13.99
CA ASP A 194 -9.87 -14.83 -15.33
C ASP A 194 -9.53 -13.34 -15.57
N ASP A 195 -8.42 -13.09 -16.26
CA ASP A 195 -8.02 -11.73 -16.66
C ASP A 195 -9.01 -11.09 -17.64
N ARG A 196 -9.77 -11.90 -18.36
CA ARG A 196 -10.82 -11.49 -19.29
C ARG A 196 -12.18 -11.27 -18.61
N ASN A 197 -12.25 -11.35 -17.28
CA ASN A 197 -13.49 -11.12 -16.56
C ASN A 197 -13.97 -9.68 -16.78
N ILE A 198 -15.19 -9.54 -17.34
CA ILE A 198 -15.74 -8.24 -17.72
C ILE A 198 -15.96 -7.30 -16.52
N ASP A 199 -16.31 -7.85 -15.36
CA ASP A 199 -16.52 -7.06 -14.15
C ASP A 199 -15.20 -6.48 -13.63
N VAL A 200 -14.12 -7.27 -13.71
CA VAL A 200 -12.77 -6.80 -13.35
C VAL A 200 -12.33 -5.72 -14.33
N PHE A 201 -12.50 -5.98 -15.62
CA PHE A 201 -12.14 -5.01 -16.67
C PHE A 201 -12.88 -3.69 -16.50
N ASN A 202 -14.21 -3.72 -16.37
CA ASN A 202 -15.02 -2.51 -16.21
C ASN A 202 -14.63 -1.69 -15.00
N ARG A 203 -14.42 -2.32 -13.83
CA ARG A 203 -14.00 -1.62 -12.60
C ARG A 203 -12.59 -1.04 -12.70
N LEU A 204 -11.68 -1.71 -13.39
CA LEU A 204 -10.32 -1.22 -13.57
C LEU A 204 -10.27 -0.03 -14.54
N SER A 205 -11.09 -0.06 -15.61
CA SER A 205 -11.09 0.94 -16.67
C SER A 205 -12.04 2.11 -16.45
N ASP A 206 -12.68 2.21 -15.29
CA ASP A 206 -13.75 3.20 -14.99
C ASP A 206 -13.33 4.66 -15.28
N ASN A 207 -12.07 5.02 -15.07
CA ASN A 207 -11.55 6.36 -15.34
C ASN A 207 -10.47 6.38 -16.45
N VAL A 208 -10.48 5.37 -17.32
CA VAL A 208 -9.50 5.23 -18.40
C VAL A 208 -10.16 5.53 -19.73
N PHE A 209 -9.55 6.37 -20.55
CA PHE A 209 -10.01 6.72 -21.89
C PHE A 209 -8.88 6.51 -22.93
N GLY A 210 -9.27 6.42 -24.21
CA GLY A 210 -8.34 6.26 -25.31
C GLY A 210 -8.02 4.79 -25.62
N LYS A 211 -6.73 4.47 -25.82
CA LYS A 211 -6.28 3.13 -26.19
C LYS A 211 -5.79 2.37 -24.95
N LEU A 212 -6.28 1.15 -24.79
CA LEU A 212 -5.85 0.22 -23.74
C LEU A 212 -5.21 -1.00 -24.40
N PHE A 213 -4.00 -1.36 -23.98
CA PHE A 213 -3.19 -2.45 -24.51
C PHE A 213 -2.99 -3.54 -23.46
#